data_6de6944f118342a9c176fd269ffae58d
#
_entry.id   6de6944f118342a9c176fd269ffae58d
#
_cell.length_a   1.000
_cell.length_b   1.000
_cell.length_c   1.000
_cell.angle_alpha   90.00
_cell.angle_beta   90.00
_cell.angle_gamma   90.00
#
_symmetry.space_group_name_H-M   'P 1'
#
loop_
_entity.id
_entity.type
_entity.pdbx_description
1 polymer ?
#
loop_
_entity_poly.entity_id
_entity_poly.type
_entity_poly.pdbx_seq_one_letter_code
_entity_poly.pdbx_strand_id
1 'polypeptide(L)'
;GFKDTWTCLAPWNALAVGLTDSDTCNQVNMGNTTFFDTYGPVAEKMRALLDYAEKNPYAYGYNDACTAFARGESAMYPIGSYAIPQIKSVNPDMNIGSFTFPANDEESDNVLNSGIDLQFSVMKACKNKEAAYEVLKYLYDDETIQIYLDDQGGIACKDGDFAIPETLEDMRPYIENNRMADYQDHHYPSEMSVDAMIQTFLLDTSDNAQEKFLKKFDSDWKRYNRDLIRKVQDYQKEQGDAQ
;
A
#
# COMPACT_ATOMS: atom_id res chain seq x y z
N GLY A 1 -13.83 -6.70 2.06
CA GLY A 1 -14.32 -7.19 0.77
C GLY A 1 -13.23 -7.13 -0.29
N PHE A 2 -13.12 -8.17 -1.09
CA PHE A 2 -12.08 -8.34 -2.12
C PHE A 2 -12.65 -8.44 -3.55
N LYS A 3 -13.87 -7.90 -3.77
CA LYS A 3 -14.48 -7.86 -5.12
C LYS A 3 -13.70 -6.94 -6.05
N ASP A 4 -13.35 -5.75 -5.58
CA ASP A 4 -12.52 -4.82 -6.31
C ASP A 4 -11.06 -5.25 -6.11
N THR A 5 -10.32 -5.56 -7.18
CA THR A 5 -8.97 -6.14 -7.08
C THR A 5 -8.01 -5.28 -6.27
N TRP A 6 -8.08 -3.97 -6.47
CA TRP A 6 -7.21 -3.02 -5.78
C TRP A 6 -7.33 -3.06 -4.24
N THR A 7 -8.49 -3.48 -3.68
CA THR A 7 -8.65 -3.59 -2.23
C THR A 7 -7.77 -4.70 -1.62
N CYS A 8 -7.25 -5.61 -2.43
CA CYS A 8 -6.28 -6.60 -2.01
C CYS A 8 -4.90 -5.97 -1.70
N LEU A 9 -4.59 -4.81 -2.29
CA LEU A 9 -3.29 -4.15 -2.11
C LEU A 9 -3.11 -3.58 -0.71
N ALA A 10 -4.15 -3.08 -0.05
CA ALA A 10 -4.02 -2.48 1.27
C ALA A 10 -3.41 -3.46 2.31
N PRO A 11 -3.99 -4.63 2.59
CA PRO A 11 -3.37 -5.60 3.49
C PRO A 11 -2.09 -6.21 2.91
N TRP A 12 -1.99 -6.38 1.59
CA TRP A 12 -0.77 -6.89 0.95
C TRP A 12 0.42 -5.97 1.21
N ASN A 13 0.29 -4.67 0.95
CA ASN A 13 1.37 -3.71 1.17
C ASN A 13 1.81 -3.67 2.64
N ALA A 14 0.85 -3.63 3.56
CA ALA A 14 1.16 -3.63 4.99
C ALA A 14 1.92 -4.89 5.42
N LEU A 15 1.52 -6.06 4.92
CA LEU A 15 2.24 -7.32 5.17
C LEU A 15 3.61 -7.33 4.49
N ALA A 16 3.71 -6.87 3.25
CA ALA A 16 4.96 -6.86 2.51
C ALA A 16 6.02 -5.98 3.20
N VAL A 17 5.66 -4.76 3.59
CA VAL A 17 6.61 -3.85 4.28
C VAL A 17 6.94 -4.31 5.70
N GLY A 18 6.02 -5.01 6.37
CA GLY A 18 6.25 -5.52 7.72
C GLY A 18 7.06 -6.82 7.78
N LEU A 19 7.04 -7.63 6.72
CA LEU A 19 7.64 -8.96 6.70
C LEU A 19 8.86 -9.09 5.80
N THR A 20 9.18 -8.08 5.00
CA THR A 20 10.32 -8.10 4.09
C THR A 20 11.18 -6.84 4.25
N ASP A 21 12.39 -6.89 3.73
CA ASP A 21 13.26 -5.72 3.68
C ASP A 21 12.67 -4.67 2.72
N SER A 22 12.76 -3.39 3.10
CA SER A 22 12.31 -2.26 2.27
C SER A 22 13.01 -2.20 0.90
N ASP A 23 14.22 -2.77 0.81
CA ASP A 23 15.02 -2.84 -0.42
C ASP A 23 14.76 -4.12 -1.24
N THR A 24 13.80 -4.96 -0.85
CA THR A 24 13.53 -6.26 -1.50
C THR A 24 13.42 -6.15 -3.02
N CYS A 25 12.67 -5.17 -3.54
CA CYS A 25 12.52 -4.99 -4.99
C CYS A 25 13.85 -4.71 -5.70
N ASN A 26 14.74 -3.91 -5.10
CA ASN A 26 16.06 -3.66 -5.64
C ASN A 26 16.96 -4.89 -5.55
N GLN A 27 16.91 -5.64 -4.44
CA GLN A 27 17.66 -6.89 -4.29
C GLN A 27 17.26 -7.92 -5.35
N VAL A 28 15.97 -7.98 -5.69
CA VAL A 28 15.49 -8.81 -6.83
C VAL A 28 16.03 -8.30 -8.17
N ASN A 29 16.04 -6.98 -8.40
CA ASN A 29 16.60 -6.40 -9.62
C ASN A 29 18.12 -6.67 -9.76
N MET A 30 18.83 -6.68 -8.64
CA MET A 30 20.27 -7.03 -8.58
C MET A 30 20.53 -8.54 -8.76
N GLY A 31 19.49 -9.37 -8.62
CA GLY A 31 19.61 -10.82 -8.68
C GLY A 31 20.09 -11.48 -7.39
N ASN A 32 20.06 -10.77 -6.28
CA ASN A 32 20.50 -11.25 -4.97
C ASN A 32 19.46 -12.15 -4.28
N THR A 33 18.17 -12.00 -4.64
CA THR A 33 17.05 -12.77 -4.11
C THR A 33 15.93 -12.89 -5.14
N THR A 34 14.82 -13.52 -4.76
CA THR A 34 13.59 -13.63 -5.54
C THR A 34 12.37 -13.31 -4.65
N PHE A 35 11.23 -12.96 -5.25
CA PHE A 35 9.98 -12.88 -4.49
C PHE A 35 9.52 -14.25 -3.99
N PHE A 36 9.88 -15.31 -4.69
CA PHE A 36 9.63 -16.67 -4.22
C PHE A 36 10.30 -16.94 -2.87
N ASP A 37 11.51 -16.42 -2.66
CA ASP A 37 12.26 -16.60 -1.42
C ASP A 37 11.81 -15.66 -0.29
N THR A 38 11.23 -14.50 -0.63
CA THR A 38 10.94 -13.44 0.34
C THR A 38 9.46 -13.28 0.67
N TYR A 39 8.55 -13.43 -0.31
CA TYR A 39 7.12 -13.16 -0.14
C TYR A 39 6.30 -14.36 0.35
N GLY A 40 6.94 -15.49 0.68
CA GLY A 40 6.25 -16.65 1.25
C GLY A 40 5.39 -16.31 2.48
N PRO A 41 5.97 -15.70 3.53
CA PRO A 41 5.23 -15.29 4.73
C PRO A 41 4.13 -14.25 4.44
N VAL A 42 4.35 -13.33 3.48
CA VAL A 42 3.36 -12.33 3.05
C VAL A 42 2.13 -13.03 2.46
N ALA A 43 2.35 -13.94 1.52
CA ALA A 43 1.27 -14.71 0.89
C ALA A 43 0.51 -15.59 1.88
N GLU A 44 1.21 -16.23 2.82
CA GLU A 44 0.62 -17.04 3.88
C GLU A 44 -0.32 -16.20 4.78
N LYS A 45 0.18 -15.08 5.32
CA LYS A 45 -0.63 -14.22 6.18
C LYS A 45 -1.78 -13.54 5.41
N MET A 46 -1.56 -13.18 4.15
CA MET A 46 -2.63 -12.66 3.30
C MET A 46 -3.77 -13.67 3.11
N ARG A 47 -3.44 -14.95 2.93
CA ARG A 47 -4.44 -16.02 2.84
C ARG A 47 -5.14 -16.26 4.18
N ALA A 48 -4.43 -16.19 5.29
CA ALA A 48 -5.00 -16.38 6.63
C ALA A 48 -6.06 -15.34 6.98
N LEU A 49 -6.05 -14.15 6.34
CA LEU A 49 -7.13 -13.17 6.51
C LEU A 49 -8.51 -13.70 6.09
N LEU A 50 -8.55 -14.65 5.16
CA LEU A 50 -9.81 -15.24 4.71
C LEU A 50 -10.52 -16.06 5.80
N ASP A 51 -9.79 -16.58 6.78
CA ASP A 51 -10.35 -17.33 7.91
C ASP A 51 -11.20 -16.43 8.84
N TYR A 52 -10.96 -15.12 8.79
CA TYR A 52 -11.66 -14.12 9.58
C TYR A 52 -12.61 -13.25 8.74
N ALA A 53 -12.69 -13.51 7.44
CA ALA A 53 -13.55 -12.77 6.53
C ALA A 53 -15.00 -13.27 6.55
N GLU A 54 -15.90 -12.46 6.02
CA GLU A 54 -17.27 -12.86 5.71
C GLU A 54 -17.29 -14.07 4.74
N LYS A 55 -18.39 -14.82 4.73
CA LYS A 55 -18.54 -16.06 3.93
C LYS A 55 -18.17 -15.92 2.45
N ASN A 56 -18.37 -14.72 1.89
CA ASN A 56 -18.03 -14.43 0.50
C ASN A 56 -17.40 -13.03 0.39
N PRO A 57 -16.11 -12.88 0.73
CA PRO A 57 -15.43 -11.60 0.68
C PRO A 57 -15.35 -11.01 -0.73
N TYR A 58 -15.52 -11.82 -1.76
CA TYR A 58 -15.50 -11.39 -3.16
C TYR A 58 -16.85 -10.86 -3.66
N ALA A 59 -17.89 -10.89 -2.84
CA ALA A 59 -19.18 -10.25 -3.14
C ALA A 59 -19.19 -8.76 -2.80
N TYR A 60 -18.32 -8.33 -1.88
CA TYR A 60 -18.27 -6.96 -1.38
C TYR A 60 -17.21 -6.15 -2.12
N GLY A 61 -17.64 -5.11 -2.83
CA GLY A 61 -16.77 -4.04 -3.33
C GLY A 61 -16.38 -3.09 -2.20
N TYR A 62 -15.56 -2.09 -2.51
CA TYR A 62 -15.08 -1.11 -1.54
C TYR A 62 -16.24 -0.42 -0.77
N ASN A 63 -17.22 0.12 -1.50
CA ASN A 63 -18.35 0.82 -0.89
C ASN A 63 -19.24 -0.12 -0.06
N ASP A 64 -19.44 -1.36 -0.51
CA ASP A 64 -20.22 -2.36 0.22
C ASP A 64 -19.54 -2.72 1.54
N ALA A 65 -18.21 -2.90 1.52
CA ALA A 65 -17.42 -3.22 2.70
C ALA A 65 -17.38 -2.05 3.70
N CYS A 66 -17.21 -0.80 3.23
CA CYS A 66 -17.33 0.39 4.08
C CYS A 66 -18.72 0.48 4.74
N THR A 67 -19.78 0.18 3.99
CA THR A 67 -21.15 0.17 4.49
C THR A 67 -21.37 -0.92 5.54
N ALA A 68 -20.87 -2.14 5.30
CA ALA A 68 -20.97 -3.25 6.26
C ALA A 68 -20.21 -2.92 7.56
N PHE A 69 -19.01 -2.36 7.46
CA PHE A 69 -18.25 -1.90 8.62
C PHE A 69 -18.99 -0.79 9.38
N ALA A 70 -19.53 0.21 8.69
CA ALA A 70 -20.29 1.30 9.29
C ALA A 70 -21.56 0.83 10.05
N ARG A 71 -22.11 -0.32 9.65
CA ARG A 71 -23.25 -0.99 10.33
C ARG A 71 -22.82 -1.90 11.48
N GLY A 72 -21.52 -2.02 11.76
CA GLY A 72 -21.00 -2.90 12.82
C GLY A 72 -21.03 -4.39 12.46
N GLU A 73 -21.10 -4.74 11.18
CA GLU A 73 -21.09 -6.13 10.71
C GLU A 73 -19.68 -6.75 10.78
N SER A 74 -18.65 -5.92 10.95
CA SER A 74 -17.26 -6.31 11.14
C SER A 74 -16.61 -5.48 12.24
N ALA A 75 -15.78 -6.10 13.08
CA ALA A 75 -15.04 -5.43 14.15
C ALA A 75 -13.76 -4.74 13.62
N MET A 76 -13.19 -5.23 12.52
CA MET A 76 -11.96 -4.72 11.91
C MET A 76 -12.10 -4.70 10.40
N TYR A 77 -11.41 -3.74 9.76
CA TYR A 77 -11.38 -3.63 8.30
C TYR A 77 -9.95 -3.29 7.85
N PRO A 78 -9.21 -4.25 7.26
CA PRO A 78 -7.85 -4.03 6.77
C PRO A 78 -7.88 -3.23 5.46
N ILE A 79 -7.89 -1.92 5.60
CA ILE A 79 -7.98 -0.96 4.49
C ILE A 79 -7.18 0.31 4.86
N GLY A 80 -6.91 1.20 3.92
CA GLY A 80 -6.27 2.48 4.19
C GLY A 80 -7.21 3.50 4.86
N SER A 81 -6.62 4.50 5.51
CA SER A 81 -7.36 5.58 6.22
C SER A 81 -8.32 6.36 5.33
N TYR A 82 -8.10 6.38 4.02
CA TYR A 82 -9.02 6.95 3.02
C TYR A 82 -10.43 6.33 3.05
N ALA A 83 -10.61 5.18 3.73
CA ALA A 83 -11.94 4.60 3.92
C ALA A 83 -12.76 5.29 5.01
N ILE A 84 -12.13 6.02 5.93
CA ILE A 84 -12.79 6.68 7.06
C ILE A 84 -13.90 7.63 6.61
N PRO A 85 -13.68 8.56 5.66
CA PRO A 85 -14.74 9.43 5.15
C PRO A 85 -15.92 8.65 4.56
N GLN A 86 -15.66 7.60 3.81
CA GLN A 86 -16.71 6.75 3.23
C GLN A 86 -17.51 6.01 4.30
N ILE A 87 -16.87 5.52 5.36
CA ILE A 87 -17.54 4.88 6.51
C ILE A 87 -18.39 5.93 7.26
N LYS A 88 -17.83 7.10 7.53
CA LYS A 88 -18.52 8.21 8.19
C LYS A 88 -19.69 8.76 7.39
N SER A 89 -19.68 8.67 6.07
CA SER A 89 -20.83 9.05 5.23
C SER A 89 -22.06 8.17 5.45
N VAL A 90 -21.86 6.94 5.92
CA VAL A 90 -22.95 5.99 6.25
C VAL A 90 -23.33 6.07 7.72
N ASN A 91 -22.35 6.22 8.61
CA ASN A 91 -22.56 6.33 10.07
C ASN A 91 -21.65 7.43 10.62
N PRO A 92 -22.12 8.70 10.65
CA PRO A 92 -21.32 9.84 11.09
C PRO A 92 -20.83 9.72 12.55
N ASP A 93 -21.61 9.08 13.40
CA ASP A 93 -21.35 8.96 14.85
C ASP A 93 -20.51 7.72 15.20
N MET A 94 -20.09 6.93 14.20
CA MET A 94 -19.28 5.74 14.45
C MET A 94 -17.94 6.14 15.08
N ASN A 95 -17.62 5.56 16.23
CA ASN A 95 -16.29 5.68 16.83
C ASN A 95 -15.34 4.70 16.11
N ILE A 96 -14.32 5.26 15.46
CA ILE A 96 -13.32 4.51 14.69
C ILE A 96 -11.95 4.76 15.31
N GLY A 97 -11.25 3.71 15.69
CA GLY A 97 -9.83 3.71 15.99
C GLY A 97 -9.05 3.10 14.83
N SER A 98 -7.82 3.52 14.68
CA SER A 98 -6.90 2.97 13.69
C SER A 98 -5.68 2.36 14.38
N PHE A 99 -5.11 1.31 13.81
CA PHE A 99 -3.87 0.72 14.28
C PHE A 99 -3.05 0.21 13.10
N THR A 100 -1.74 0.18 13.27
CA THR A 100 -0.82 -0.39 12.29
C THR A 100 -1.12 -1.87 12.10
N PHE A 101 -1.13 -2.33 10.85
CA PHE A 101 -1.35 -3.75 10.56
C PHE A 101 -0.30 -4.61 11.29
N PRO A 102 -0.71 -5.57 12.15
CA PRO A 102 0.20 -6.37 12.95
C PRO A 102 0.83 -7.49 12.11
N ALA A 103 1.82 -7.13 11.31
CA ALA A 103 2.54 -8.08 10.47
C ALA A 103 3.45 -9.00 11.30
N ASN A 104 4.02 -8.48 12.41
CA ASN A 104 4.89 -9.19 13.32
C ASN A 104 4.27 -9.34 14.71
N ASP A 105 4.73 -10.33 15.47
CA ASP A 105 4.22 -10.61 16.81
C ASP A 105 4.66 -9.56 17.83
N GLU A 106 5.87 -9.00 17.66
CA GLU A 106 6.38 -7.92 18.50
C GLU A 106 6.00 -6.57 17.92
N GLU A 107 5.40 -5.70 18.74
CA GLU A 107 4.99 -4.36 18.29
C GLU A 107 6.16 -3.52 17.77
N SER A 108 7.35 -3.68 18.36
CA SER A 108 8.57 -2.98 17.93
C SER A 108 8.95 -3.24 16.49
N ASP A 109 8.57 -4.39 15.95
CA ASP A 109 8.93 -4.85 14.61
C ASP A 109 7.89 -4.44 13.55
N ASN A 110 6.74 -3.92 13.99
CA ASN A 110 5.72 -3.41 13.07
C ASN A 110 6.04 -1.99 12.63
N VAL A 111 5.73 -1.69 11.38
CA VAL A 111 5.90 -0.38 10.75
C VAL A 111 4.58 0.12 10.19
N LEU A 112 4.37 1.41 10.22
CA LEU A 112 3.23 2.04 9.55
C LEU A 112 3.47 2.05 8.05
N ASN A 113 2.63 1.33 7.30
CA ASN A 113 2.63 1.42 5.86
C ASN A 113 2.00 2.75 5.44
N SER A 114 2.83 3.69 5.01
CA SER A 114 2.44 5.03 4.61
C SER A 114 3.43 5.57 3.58
N GLY A 115 2.92 6.20 2.54
CA GLY A 115 3.70 6.79 1.46
C GLY A 115 2.93 7.92 0.79
N ILE A 116 3.43 8.40 -0.33
CA ILE A 116 2.78 9.46 -1.10
C ILE A 116 1.55 8.87 -1.80
N ASP A 117 0.37 9.31 -1.38
CA ASP A 117 -0.91 8.89 -1.95
C ASP A 117 -1.34 9.78 -3.13
N LEU A 118 -1.32 11.10 -2.94
CA LEU A 118 -1.76 12.06 -3.94
C LEU A 118 -0.61 12.89 -4.47
N GLN A 119 -0.47 12.92 -5.80
CA GLN A 119 0.53 13.71 -6.50
C GLN A 119 -0.10 14.58 -7.58
N PHE A 120 0.39 15.81 -7.71
CA PHE A 120 0.00 16.71 -8.77
C PHE A 120 1.18 16.97 -9.71
N SER A 121 0.95 16.87 -11.02
CA SER A 121 1.96 17.12 -12.04
C SER A 121 1.45 18.09 -13.09
N VAL A 122 2.29 19.06 -13.46
CA VAL A 122 2.00 19.95 -14.57
C VAL A 122 2.54 19.31 -15.86
N MET A 123 1.65 19.02 -16.78
CA MET A 123 2.02 18.40 -18.07
C MET A 123 3.00 19.29 -18.85
N LYS A 124 4.00 18.68 -19.49
CA LYS A 124 4.95 19.39 -20.37
C LYS A 124 4.24 20.22 -21.45
N ALA A 125 3.13 19.72 -21.98
CA ALA A 125 2.30 20.35 -23.01
C ALA A 125 1.32 21.41 -22.47
N CYS A 126 1.31 21.69 -21.16
CA CYS A 126 0.43 22.71 -20.57
C CYS A 126 0.71 24.08 -21.22
N LYS A 127 -0.34 24.72 -21.75
CA LYS A 127 -0.22 26.01 -22.44
C LYS A 127 -0.09 27.20 -21.50
N ASN A 128 -0.63 27.06 -20.27
CA ASN A 128 -0.58 28.09 -19.23
C ASN A 128 0.03 27.51 -17.94
N LYS A 129 1.35 27.33 -17.93
CA LYS A 129 2.08 26.78 -16.79
C LYS A 129 2.05 27.69 -15.58
N GLU A 130 2.05 29.02 -15.79
CA GLU A 130 2.00 29.99 -14.71
C GLU A 130 0.71 29.84 -13.89
N ALA A 131 -0.45 29.77 -14.56
CA ALA A 131 -1.71 29.53 -13.88
C ALA A 131 -1.75 28.16 -13.21
N ALA A 132 -1.20 27.13 -13.82
CA ALA A 132 -1.09 25.79 -13.21
C ALA A 132 -0.25 25.84 -11.92
N TYR A 133 0.87 26.55 -11.93
CA TYR A 133 1.71 26.71 -10.73
C TYR A 133 1.00 27.54 -9.64
N GLU A 134 0.19 28.54 -9.97
CA GLU A 134 -0.60 29.27 -8.97
C GLU A 134 -1.64 28.35 -8.31
N VAL A 135 -2.27 27.45 -9.08
CA VAL A 135 -3.15 26.41 -8.51
C VAL A 135 -2.38 25.48 -7.57
N LEU A 136 -1.19 24.99 -7.98
CA LEU A 136 -0.36 24.14 -7.13
C LEU A 136 0.07 24.86 -5.85
N LYS A 137 0.43 26.14 -5.91
CA LYS A 137 0.76 26.92 -4.71
C LYS A 137 -0.42 26.99 -3.75
N TYR A 138 -1.64 27.22 -4.25
CA TYR A 138 -2.84 27.22 -3.45
C TYR A 138 -3.11 25.86 -2.80
N LEU A 139 -2.97 24.77 -3.56
CA LEU A 139 -3.12 23.41 -3.03
C LEU A 139 -2.01 23.04 -2.01
N TYR A 140 -0.86 23.71 -2.08
CA TYR A 140 0.27 23.50 -1.18
C TYR A 140 0.32 24.50 0.00
N ASP A 141 -0.69 25.35 0.13
CA ASP A 141 -0.88 26.22 1.29
C ASP A 141 -1.25 25.41 2.53
N ASP A 142 -0.75 25.82 3.72
CA ASP A 142 -0.91 25.04 4.95
C ASP A 142 -2.38 24.85 5.34
N GLU A 143 -3.21 25.89 5.19
CA GLU A 143 -4.64 25.83 5.48
C GLU A 143 -5.34 24.85 4.54
N THR A 144 -5.01 24.88 3.24
CA THR A 144 -5.59 23.97 2.25
C THR A 144 -5.16 22.53 2.49
N ILE A 145 -3.90 22.31 2.85
CA ILE A 145 -3.40 20.97 3.22
C ILE A 145 -4.14 20.46 4.45
N GLN A 146 -4.29 21.26 5.52
CA GLN A 146 -4.98 20.81 6.73
C GLN A 146 -6.45 20.44 6.44
N ILE A 147 -7.16 21.24 5.64
CA ILE A 147 -8.54 20.92 5.22
C ILE A 147 -8.58 19.56 4.49
N TYR A 148 -7.62 19.31 3.60
CA TYR A 148 -7.53 18.03 2.88
C TYR A 148 -7.25 16.85 3.83
N LEU A 149 -6.32 17.01 4.77
CA LEU A 149 -5.98 15.97 5.74
C LEU A 149 -7.16 15.62 6.65
N ASP A 150 -7.90 16.63 7.11
CA ASP A 150 -9.08 16.44 7.95
C ASP A 150 -10.21 15.72 7.19
N ASP A 151 -10.38 16.05 5.89
CA ASP A 151 -11.41 15.45 5.05
C ASP A 151 -11.05 14.00 4.65
N GLN A 152 -9.80 13.74 4.32
CA GLN A 152 -9.36 12.44 3.78
C GLN A 152 -8.76 11.49 4.82
N GLY A 153 -8.58 11.92 6.05
CA GLY A 153 -7.93 11.11 7.09
C GLY A 153 -6.46 10.83 6.75
N GLY A 154 -5.76 11.85 6.28
CA GLY A 154 -4.37 11.74 5.82
C GLY A 154 -3.33 12.23 6.82
N ILE A 155 -2.06 12.07 6.47
CA ILE A 155 -0.88 12.58 7.17
C ILE A 155 -0.15 13.53 6.22
N ALA A 156 0.30 14.67 6.73
CA ALA A 156 1.02 15.64 5.90
C ALA A 156 2.35 15.10 5.39
N CYS A 157 2.63 15.31 4.09
CA CYS A 157 3.93 15.07 3.47
C CYS A 157 4.78 16.35 3.35
N LYS A 158 4.34 17.44 3.99
CA LYS A 158 5.03 18.73 4.07
C LYS A 158 5.45 19.00 5.51
N ASP A 159 6.65 19.52 5.70
CA ASP A 159 7.11 20.00 7.01
C ASP A 159 6.21 21.15 7.47
N GLY A 160 5.72 21.06 8.70
CA GLY A 160 4.81 22.05 9.29
C GLY A 160 4.12 21.53 10.54
N ASP A 161 3.34 22.38 11.17
CA ASP A 161 2.54 22.06 12.37
C ASP A 161 1.13 21.63 11.92
N PHE A 162 1.03 20.41 11.39
CA PHE A 162 -0.24 19.84 10.93
C PHE A 162 -0.84 18.93 12.01
N ALA A 163 -2.13 19.11 12.26
CA ALA A 163 -2.85 18.21 13.16
C ALA A 163 -3.04 16.82 12.53
N ILE A 164 -2.79 15.78 13.32
CA ILE A 164 -3.14 14.41 12.95
C ILE A 164 -4.62 14.21 13.30
N PRO A 165 -5.47 13.73 12.37
CA PRO A 165 -6.87 13.45 12.66
C PRO A 165 -7.02 12.50 13.87
N GLU A 166 -8.04 12.75 14.73
CA GLU A 166 -8.30 11.95 15.92
C GLU A 166 -8.38 10.43 15.62
N THR A 167 -8.95 10.07 14.48
CA THR A 167 -9.06 8.69 14.01
C THR A 167 -7.71 8.02 13.71
N LEU A 168 -6.62 8.80 13.60
CA LEU A 168 -5.25 8.34 13.34
C LEU A 168 -4.30 8.61 14.52
N GLU A 169 -4.81 9.04 15.67
CA GLU A 169 -3.96 9.41 16.82
C GLU A 169 -3.06 8.25 17.27
N ASP A 170 -3.53 7.01 17.20
CA ASP A 170 -2.74 5.81 17.54
C ASP A 170 -1.58 5.55 16.57
N MET A 171 -1.55 6.26 15.42
CA MET A 171 -0.43 6.20 14.47
C MET A 171 0.70 7.19 14.82
N ARG A 172 0.45 8.16 15.69
CA ARG A 172 1.42 9.20 16.09
C ARG A 172 2.78 8.62 16.51
N PRO A 173 2.87 7.57 17.35
CA PRO A 173 4.16 7.03 17.76
C PRO A 173 5.00 6.49 16.59
N TYR A 174 4.36 5.97 15.55
CA TYR A 174 5.04 5.50 14.35
C TYR A 174 5.59 6.65 13.51
N ILE A 175 4.81 7.73 13.39
CA ILE A 175 5.19 8.94 12.65
C ILE A 175 6.36 9.65 13.35
N GLU A 176 6.23 9.93 14.64
CA GLU A 176 7.25 10.66 15.44
C GLU A 176 8.57 9.91 15.56
N ASN A 177 8.52 8.57 15.55
CA ASN A 177 9.73 7.73 15.62
C ASN A 177 10.23 7.29 14.24
N ASN A 178 9.69 7.86 13.15
CA ASN A 178 10.05 7.51 11.77
C ASN A 178 9.97 5.99 11.48
N ARG A 179 8.99 5.32 12.10
CA ARG A 179 8.68 3.90 11.89
C ARG A 179 7.66 3.73 10.78
N MET A 180 7.97 4.27 9.60
CA MET A 180 7.13 4.24 8.42
C MET A 180 7.84 3.59 7.26
N ALA A 181 7.10 2.93 6.39
CA ALA A 181 7.60 2.37 5.15
C ALA A 181 6.63 2.66 4.00
N ASP A 182 7.19 3.02 2.84
CA ASP A 182 6.44 3.28 1.62
C ASP A 182 5.77 2.00 1.10
N TYR A 183 4.76 2.16 0.27
CA TYR A 183 4.01 1.06 -0.34
C TYR A 183 4.91 0.26 -1.28
N GLN A 184 4.92 -1.05 -1.14
CA GLN A 184 5.69 -1.93 -2.02
C GLN A 184 5.18 -1.87 -3.48
N ASP A 185 3.89 -1.64 -3.68
CA ASP A 185 3.30 -1.53 -5.02
C ASP A 185 3.75 -0.29 -5.79
N HIS A 186 4.31 0.74 -5.14
CA HIS A 186 4.97 1.85 -5.82
C HIS A 186 6.20 1.42 -6.63
N HIS A 187 6.77 0.27 -6.29
CA HIS A 187 7.90 -0.33 -7.01
C HIS A 187 7.48 -1.35 -8.07
N TYR A 188 6.20 -1.74 -8.09
CA TYR A 188 5.72 -2.74 -9.04
C TYR A 188 5.44 -2.10 -10.41
N PRO A 189 5.84 -2.76 -11.51
CA PRO A 189 5.43 -2.32 -12.84
C PRO A 189 3.91 -2.29 -12.98
N SER A 190 3.37 -1.19 -13.49
CA SER A 190 1.90 -1.02 -13.64
C SER A 190 1.27 -2.12 -14.51
N GLU A 191 2.02 -2.66 -15.46
CA GLU A 191 1.59 -3.73 -16.35
C GLU A 191 1.46 -5.09 -15.66
N MET A 192 2.00 -5.23 -14.44
CA MET A 192 1.97 -6.48 -13.69
C MET A 192 0.58 -6.82 -13.15
N SER A 193 -0.27 -5.81 -12.92
CA SER A 193 -1.61 -5.97 -12.31
C SER A 193 -1.57 -6.84 -11.05
N VAL A 194 -0.72 -6.46 -10.09
CA VAL A 194 -0.45 -7.25 -8.88
C VAL A 194 -1.71 -7.45 -8.04
N ASP A 195 -2.59 -6.47 -8.01
CA ASP A 195 -3.91 -6.53 -7.39
C ASP A 195 -4.75 -7.73 -7.89
N ALA A 196 -4.84 -7.90 -9.21
CA ALA A 196 -5.53 -9.02 -9.83
C ALA A 196 -4.79 -10.36 -9.60
N MET A 197 -3.46 -10.34 -9.54
CA MET A 197 -2.67 -11.53 -9.21
C MET A 197 -2.94 -12.01 -7.78
N ILE A 198 -3.00 -11.10 -6.81
CA ILE A 198 -3.32 -11.41 -5.42
C ILE A 198 -4.75 -11.97 -5.32
N GLN A 199 -5.73 -11.31 -5.94
CA GLN A 199 -7.11 -11.81 -5.93
C GLN A 199 -7.21 -13.22 -6.53
N THR A 200 -6.54 -13.47 -7.65
CA THR A 200 -6.47 -14.80 -8.28
C THR A 200 -5.85 -15.83 -7.34
N PHE A 201 -4.77 -15.48 -6.64
CA PHE A 201 -4.14 -16.33 -5.65
C PHE A 201 -5.08 -16.67 -4.50
N LEU A 202 -5.81 -15.69 -3.97
CA LEU A 202 -6.76 -15.90 -2.88
C LEU A 202 -7.94 -16.79 -3.29
N LEU A 203 -8.34 -16.76 -4.56
CA LEU A 203 -9.39 -17.62 -5.14
C LEU A 203 -8.92 -19.04 -5.48
N ASP A 204 -7.60 -19.25 -5.66
CA ASP A 204 -7.06 -20.58 -5.98
C ASP A 204 -6.99 -21.45 -4.71
N THR A 205 -7.81 -22.48 -4.65
CA THR A 205 -7.89 -23.43 -3.53
C THR A 205 -6.98 -24.65 -3.69
N SER A 206 -6.12 -24.69 -4.72
CA SER A 206 -5.19 -25.80 -4.91
C SER A 206 -4.05 -25.77 -3.89
N ASP A 207 -3.53 -26.94 -3.52
CA ASP A 207 -2.45 -27.09 -2.53
C ASP A 207 -1.18 -26.32 -2.90
N ASN A 208 -0.95 -26.09 -4.19
CA ASN A 208 0.22 -25.37 -4.70
C ASN A 208 -0.06 -23.94 -5.15
N ALA A 209 -1.18 -23.35 -4.71
CA ALA A 209 -1.61 -21.99 -5.10
C ALA A 209 -0.54 -20.95 -4.78
N GLN A 210 0.05 -21.00 -3.58
CA GLN A 210 1.10 -20.07 -3.16
C GLN A 210 2.35 -20.20 -4.02
N GLU A 211 2.80 -21.41 -4.28
CA GLU A 211 3.97 -21.67 -5.15
C GLU A 211 3.75 -21.12 -6.56
N LYS A 212 2.57 -21.36 -7.14
CA LYS A 212 2.19 -20.84 -8.46
C LYS A 212 2.19 -19.30 -8.48
N PHE A 213 1.61 -18.70 -7.44
CA PHE A 213 1.53 -17.25 -7.32
C PHE A 213 2.92 -16.61 -7.26
N LEU A 214 3.79 -17.10 -6.37
CA LEU A 214 5.14 -16.56 -6.19
C LEU A 214 6.02 -16.77 -7.43
N LYS A 215 5.95 -17.93 -8.08
CA LYS A 215 6.65 -18.17 -9.35
C LYS A 215 6.15 -17.25 -10.47
N LYS A 216 4.84 -17.00 -10.52
CA LYS A 216 4.27 -16.07 -11.48
C LYS A 216 4.73 -14.64 -11.18
N PHE A 217 4.79 -14.24 -9.90
CA PHE A 217 5.27 -12.94 -9.49
C PHE A 217 6.69 -12.68 -9.99
N ASP A 218 7.63 -13.61 -9.74
CA ASP A 218 9.00 -13.54 -10.25
C ASP A 218 9.08 -13.50 -11.78
N SER A 219 8.25 -14.30 -12.45
CA SER A 219 8.22 -14.36 -13.91
C SER A 219 7.75 -13.03 -14.52
N ASP A 220 6.66 -12.48 -13.98
CA ASP A 220 6.10 -11.22 -14.47
C ASP A 220 7.01 -10.04 -14.11
N TRP A 221 7.62 -10.03 -12.92
CA TRP A 221 8.63 -9.06 -12.55
C TRP A 221 9.79 -9.02 -13.54
N LYS A 222 10.39 -10.17 -13.84
CA LYS A 222 11.48 -10.29 -14.83
C LYS A 222 11.05 -9.83 -16.23
N ARG A 223 9.81 -10.10 -16.60
CA ARG A 223 9.25 -9.71 -17.90
C ARG A 223 9.10 -8.20 -18.02
N TYR A 224 8.47 -7.56 -17.03
CA TYR A 224 8.10 -6.15 -17.09
C TYR A 224 9.24 -5.22 -16.65
N ASN A 225 10.16 -5.68 -15.81
CA ASN A 225 11.36 -4.94 -15.38
C ASN A 225 12.62 -5.28 -16.16
N ARG A 226 12.53 -6.03 -17.27
CA ARG A 226 13.68 -6.53 -18.01
C ARG A 226 14.75 -5.46 -18.30
N ASP A 227 14.33 -4.26 -18.74
CA ASP A 227 15.25 -3.20 -19.11
C ASP A 227 15.88 -2.53 -17.88
N LEU A 228 15.14 -2.40 -16.79
CA LEU A 228 15.66 -1.92 -15.51
C LEU A 228 16.68 -2.92 -14.93
N ILE A 229 16.31 -4.19 -14.85
CA ILE A 229 17.18 -5.27 -14.36
C ILE A 229 18.50 -5.27 -15.13
N ARG A 230 18.44 -5.20 -16.46
CA ARG A 230 19.66 -5.13 -17.30
C ARG A 230 20.52 -3.92 -16.94
N LYS A 231 19.95 -2.72 -16.82
CA LYS A 231 20.70 -1.51 -16.45
C LYS A 231 21.36 -1.64 -15.08
N VAL A 232 20.66 -2.20 -14.09
CA VAL A 232 21.19 -2.43 -12.74
C VAL A 232 22.36 -3.39 -12.79
N GLN A 233 22.21 -4.51 -13.49
CA GLN A 233 23.27 -5.53 -13.63
C GLN A 233 24.48 -5.03 -14.42
N ASP A 234 24.28 -4.24 -15.48
CA ASP A 234 25.37 -3.62 -16.24
C ASP A 234 26.15 -2.62 -15.36
N TYR A 235 25.44 -1.79 -14.57
CA TYR A 235 26.08 -0.90 -13.61
C TYR A 235 26.89 -1.64 -12.53
N GLN A 236 26.36 -2.75 -11.99
CA GLN A 236 27.09 -3.57 -11.01
C GLN A 236 28.39 -4.13 -11.59
N LYS A 237 28.39 -4.60 -12.86
CA LYS A 237 29.58 -5.10 -13.53
C LYS A 237 30.63 -4.00 -13.70
N GLU A 238 30.21 -2.81 -14.16
CA GLU A 238 31.13 -1.67 -14.32
C GLU A 238 31.80 -1.26 -12.98
N GLN A 239 31.06 -1.34 -11.87
CA GLN A 239 31.62 -1.07 -10.54
C GLN A 239 32.54 -2.19 -10.04
N GLY A 240 32.24 -3.46 -10.36
CA GLY A 240 33.08 -4.60 -10.01
C GLY A 240 34.40 -4.65 -10.80
N ASP A 241 34.38 -4.20 -12.05
CA ASP A 241 35.58 -4.14 -12.91
C ASP A 241 36.48 -2.93 -12.58
N ALA A 242 35.98 -1.96 -11.79
CA ALA A 242 36.72 -0.76 -11.38
C ALA A 242 37.47 -0.92 -10.04
N GLN A 243 37.35 -2.05 -9.35
CA GLN A 243 38.07 -2.41 -8.12
C GLN A 243 39.17 -3.41 -8.41
#